data_e5802b2799c99f5f668891696fc4ef6c
#
_entry.id   e5802b2799c99f5f668891696fc4ef6c
#
_cell.length_a   1.000
_cell.length_b   1.000
_cell.length_c   1.000
_cell.angle_alpha   90.00
_cell.angle_beta   90.00
_cell.angle_gamma   90.00
#
_symmetry.space_group_name_H-M   'P 1'
#
loop_
_entity.id
_entity.type
_entity.pdbx_description
1 polymer ?
#
loop_
_entity_poly.entity_id
_entity_poly.type
_entity_poly.pdbx_seq_one_letter_code
_entity_poly.pdbx_strand_id
1 'polypeptide(L)'
;NKQELFQYRIIILIYFLVLTTNSFLSTLFMTQLRYKLISITETVSVAVNLILLVLFVTMDLGIIGVLYAYVFSTAITILVYAWLSRTHFTGKAETLDWGEMKPLALTSYGMSLFSFGLMTQSDVLLMNFFQVSNADVGFYHLATSVAAMLAFVLTGIGPLALSMLSEIHARESVVGLSKLWCQILGLAAFLTTPIYIFVFFNAEQLLVFLFGETYAGAKIIFALCVFFSWVQTVLGWNLTSSTLFILRQ
;
A
#
# COMPACT_ATOMS: atom_id res chain seq x y z
N ASN A 1 11.98 -17.75 16.03
CA ASN A 1 13.38 -18.17 16.20
C ASN A 1 14.26 -17.44 15.18
N LYS A 2 15.22 -16.60 15.67
CA LYS A 2 16.09 -15.82 14.77
C LYS A 2 16.90 -16.71 13.80
N GLN A 3 17.18 -17.94 14.18
CA GLN A 3 17.91 -18.91 13.34
C GLN A 3 17.09 -19.40 12.13
N GLU A 4 15.80 -19.55 12.26
CA GLU A 4 14.93 -19.96 11.14
C GLU A 4 14.83 -18.87 10.07
N LEU A 5 14.77 -17.60 10.47
CA LEU A 5 14.79 -16.46 9.52
C LEU A 5 16.10 -16.41 8.71
N PHE A 6 17.22 -16.84 9.28
CA PHE A 6 18.50 -16.87 8.58
C PHE A 6 18.53 -17.89 7.41
N GLN A 7 17.72 -18.94 7.48
CA GLN A 7 17.62 -19.92 6.38
C GLN A 7 16.95 -19.31 5.14
N TYR A 8 16.04 -18.34 5.33
CA TYR A 8 15.28 -17.72 4.25
C TYR A 8 15.89 -16.40 3.72
N ARG A 9 17.04 -15.98 4.25
CA ARG A 9 17.67 -14.67 3.92
C ARG A 9 17.85 -14.43 2.42
N ILE A 10 18.22 -15.46 1.65
CA ILE A 10 18.45 -15.33 0.20
C ILE A 10 17.12 -15.11 -0.53
N ILE A 11 16.10 -15.90 -0.19
CA ILE A 11 14.76 -15.75 -0.79
C ILE A 11 14.16 -14.39 -0.46
N ILE A 12 14.31 -13.92 0.79
CA ILE A 12 13.85 -12.58 1.21
C ILE A 12 14.57 -11.50 0.42
N LEU A 13 15.87 -11.63 0.21
CA LEU A 13 16.65 -10.67 -0.58
C LEU A 13 16.24 -10.67 -2.05
N ILE A 14 16.01 -11.86 -2.64
CA ILE A 14 15.47 -11.97 -4.01
C ILE A 14 14.08 -11.33 -4.08
N TYR A 15 13.21 -11.63 -3.11
CA TYR A 15 11.87 -11.03 -3.05
C TYR A 15 11.94 -9.50 -2.99
N PHE A 16 12.82 -8.95 -2.15
CA PHE A 16 13.01 -7.51 -2.06
C PHE A 16 13.46 -6.89 -3.39
N LEU A 17 14.42 -7.50 -4.08
CA LEU A 17 14.88 -7.06 -5.40
C LEU A 17 13.75 -7.08 -6.44
N VAL A 18 13.01 -8.17 -6.48
CA VAL A 18 11.88 -8.34 -7.41
C VAL A 18 10.77 -7.33 -7.11
N LEU A 19 10.43 -7.14 -5.83
CA LEU A 19 9.43 -6.16 -5.39
C LEU A 19 9.82 -4.73 -5.79
N THR A 20 11.08 -4.35 -5.55
CA THR A 20 11.58 -3.01 -5.89
C THR A 20 11.55 -2.77 -7.41
N THR A 21 11.93 -3.78 -8.19
CA THR A 21 11.89 -3.71 -9.66
C THR A 21 10.45 -3.58 -10.17
N ASN A 22 9.51 -4.34 -9.60
CA ASN A 22 8.08 -4.24 -9.92
C ASN A 22 7.54 -2.85 -9.62
N SER A 23 7.83 -2.32 -8.44
CA SER A 23 7.40 -0.99 -8.02
C SER A 23 7.95 0.11 -8.95
N PHE A 24 9.21 0.00 -9.37
CA PHE A 24 9.80 0.92 -10.33
C PHE A 24 9.08 0.89 -11.68
N LEU A 25 8.85 -0.29 -12.24
CA LEU A 25 8.16 -0.44 -13.53
C LEU A 25 6.70 0.03 -13.46
N SER A 26 5.97 -0.32 -12.41
CA SER A 26 4.61 0.16 -12.16
C SER A 26 4.56 1.69 -12.12
N THR A 27 5.51 2.32 -11.42
CA THR A 27 5.61 3.78 -11.34
C THR A 27 5.88 4.41 -12.71
N LEU A 28 6.73 3.81 -13.57
CA LEU A 28 6.93 4.29 -14.94
C LEU A 28 5.63 4.33 -15.76
N PHE A 29 4.78 3.32 -15.65
CA PHE A 29 3.48 3.32 -16.33
C PHE A 29 2.49 4.31 -15.70
N MET A 30 2.60 4.54 -14.39
CA MET A 30 1.80 5.53 -13.66
C MET A 30 2.11 6.96 -14.12
N THR A 31 3.37 7.30 -14.36
CA THR A 31 3.75 8.63 -14.90
C THR A 31 3.18 8.88 -16.30
N GLN A 32 2.87 7.83 -17.05
CA GLN A 32 2.21 7.92 -18.36
C GLN A 32 0.67 7.90 -18.27
N LEU A 33 0.09 7.99 -17.05
CA LEU A 33 -1.35 7.94 -16.80
C LEU A 33 -2.04 6.67 -17.34
N ARG A 34 -1.30 5.55 -17.48
CA ARG A 34 -1.80 4.27 -18.00
C ARG A 34 -2.42 3.40 -16.90
N TYR A 35 -3.28 3.98 -16.10
CA TYR A 35 -3.88 3.31 -14.94
C TYR A 35 -4.64 2.03 -15.29
N LYS A 36 -5.33 1.99 -16.44
CA LYS A 36 -6.05 0.78 -16.88
C LYS A 36 -5.11 -0.41 -17.06
N LEU A 37 -3.93 -0.16 -17.65
CA LEU A 37 -2.94 -1.20 -17.88
C LEU A 37 -2.34 -1.69 -16.53
N ILE A 38 -2.00 -0.77 -15.65
CA ILE A 38 -1.51 -1.09 -14.31
C ILE A 38 -2.55 -1.93 -13.57
N SER A 39 -3.81 -1.46 -13.52
CA SER A 39 -4.88 -2.16 -12.81
C SER A 39 -5.10 -3.58 -13.32
N ILE A 40 -5.10 -3.79 -14.64
CA ILE A 40 -5.23 -5.14 -15.23
C ILE A 40 -4.03 -6.01 -14.84
N THR A 41 -2.81 -5.50 -15.00
CA THR A 41 -1.58 -6.25 -14.71
C THR A 41 -1.49 -6.64 -13.24
N GLU A 42 -1.78 -5.71 -12.33
CA GLU A 42 -1.78 -5.99 -10.89
C GLU A 42 -2.90 -6.96 -10.49
N THR A 43 -4.10 -6.85 -11.08
CA THR A 43 -5.20 -7.80 -10.83
C THR A 43 -4.83 -9.21 -11.29
N VAL A 44 -4.23 -9.34 -12.46
CA VAL A 44 -3.74 -10.64 -12.97
C VAL A 44 -2.63 -11.18 -12.05
N SER A 45 -1.72 -10.30 -11.60
CA SER A 45 -0.66 -10.68 -10.66
C SER A 45 -1.21 -11.26 -9.36
N VAL A 46 -2.22 -10.62 -8.78
CA VAL A 46 -2.89 -11.12 -7.57
C VAL A 46 -3.55 -12.48 -7.82
N ALA A 47 -4.24 -12.65 -8.95
CA ALA A 47 -4.86 -13.93 -9.32
C ALA A 47 -3.81 -15.04 -9.47
N VAL A 48 -2.71 -14.76 -10.15
CA VAL A 48 -1.57 -15.70 -10.29
C VAL A 48 -0.96 -16.03 -8.92
N ASN A 49 -0.78 -15.02 -8.06
CA ASN A 49 -0.28 -15.22 -6.72
C ASN A 49 -1.16 -16.17 -5.91
N LEU A 50 -2.49 -15.97 -5.94
CA LEU A 50 -3.44 -16.85 -5.25
C LEU A 50 -3.37 -18.29 -5.76
N ILE A 51 -3.30 -18.48 -7.09
CA ILE A 51 -3.19 -19.81 -7.70
C ILE A 51 -1.88 -20.50 -7.22
N LEU A 52 -0.74 -19.79 -7.28
CA LEU A 52 0.54 -20.31 -6.83
C LEU A 52 0.56 -20.61 -5.33
N LEU A 53 -0.09 -19.76 -4.53
CA LEU A 53 -0.22 -19.94 -3.09
C LEU A 53 -0.97 -21.25 -2.76
N VAL A 54 -2.13 -21.45 -3.39
CA VAL A 54 -2.91 -22.68 -3.24
C VAL A 54 -2.09 -23.90 -3.67
N LEU A 55 -1.43 -23.81 -4.83
CA LEU A 55 -0.59 -24.89 -5.36
C LEU A 55 0.54 -25.26 -4.38
N PHE A 56 1.28 -24.28 -3.87
CA PHE A 56 2.42 -24.55 -2.99
C PHE A 56 2.01 -24.96 -1.57
N VAL A 57 0.86 -24.50 -1.11
CA VAL A 57 0.26 -24.99 0.15
C VAL A 57 -0.17 -26.46 0.02
N THR A 58 -0.79 -26.84 -1.10
CA THR A 58 -1.18 -28.25 -1.35
C THR A 58 0.02 -29.18 -1.55
N MET A 59 1.19 -28.64 -1.89
CA MET A 59 2.46 -29.37 -1.98
C MET A 59 3.21 -29.44 -0.64
N ASP A 60 2.61 -29.02 0.47
CA ASP A 60 3.19 -29.01 1.82
C ASP A 60 4.54 -28.25 1.95
N LEU A 61 4.76 -27.26 1.09
CA LEU A 61 5.99 -26.44 1.11
C LEU A 61 6.07 -25.45 2.29
N GLY A 62 5.01 -25.33 3.10
CA GLY A 62 4.96 -24.46 4.27
C GLY A 62 5.27 -22.99 3.93
N ILE A 63 6.00 -22.30 4.81
CA ILE A 63 6.36 -20.88 4.67
C ILE A 63 7.19 -20.61 3.41
N ILE A 64 8.05 -21.54 3.00
CA ILE A 64 8.88 -21.42 1.79
C ILE A 64 7.99 -21.33 0.55
N GLY A 65 6.94 -22.13 0.48
CA GLY A 65 5.98 -22.11 -0.62
C GLY A 65 5.31 -20.74 -0.76
N VAL A 66 4.95 -20.11 0.35
CA VAL A 66 4.38 -18.76 0.36
C VAL A 66 5.37 -17.75 -0.22
N LEU A 67 6.62 -17.79 0.21
CA LEU A 67 7.68 -16.89 -0.30
C LEU A 67 7.92 -17.10 -1.80
N TYR A 68 7.96 -18.34 -2.27
CA TYR A 68 8.07 -18.62 -3.71
C TYR A 68 6.86 -18.12 -4.49
N ALA A 69 5.65 -18.26 -3.98
CA ALA A 69 4.46 -17.74 -4.66
C ALA A 69 4.57 -16.22 -4.91
N TYR A 70 5.01 -15.47 -3.91
CA TYR A 70 5.24 -14.04 -4.05
C TYR A 70 6.36 -13.70 -5.04
N VAL A 71 7.50 -14.40 -4.98
CA VAL A 71 8.63 -14.16 -5.90
C VAL A 71 8.22 -14.44 -7.34
N PHE A 72 7.59 -15.59 -7.61
CA PHE A 72 7.21 -15.99 -8.97
C PHE A 72 6.10 -15.12 -9.54
N SER A 73 5.05 -14.82 -8.77
CA SER A 73 3.98 -13.93 -9.25
C SER A 73 4.51 -12.54 -9.60
N THR A 74 5.34 -11.97 -8.75
CA THR A 74 5.95 -10.66 -9.00
C THR A 74 6.93 -10.69 -10.17
N ALA A 75 7.71 -11.77 -10.33
CA ALA A 75 8.61 -11.93 -11.48
C ALA A 75 7.84 -12.01 -12.80
N ILE A 76 6.71 -12.71 -12.83
CA ILE A 76 5.80 -12.74 -14.01
C ILE A 76 5.30 -11.33 -14.31
N THR A 77 4.89 -10.57 -13.30
CA THR A 77 4.43 -9.19 -13.45
C THR A 77 5.51 -8.29 -14.06
N ILE A 78 6.76 -8.43 -13.60
CA ILE A 78 7.92 -7.71 -14.16
C ILE A 78 8.10 -8.06 -15.64
N LEU A 79 7.99 -9.33 -16.01
CA LEU A 79 8.12 -9.75 -17.41
C LEU A 79 7.02 -9.14 -18.28
N VAL A 80 5.79 -9.05 -17.77
CA VAL A 80 4.68 -8.38 -18.46
C VAL A 80 4.98 -6.89 -18.61
N TYR A 81 5.39 -6.20 -17.57
CA TYR A 81 5.77 -4.78 -17.66
C TYR A 81 6.97 -4.56 -18.59
N ALA A 82 7.99 -5.39 -18.53
CA ALA A 82 9.15 -5.30 -19.44
C ALA A 82 8.76 -5.53 -20.89
N TRP A 83 7.85 -6.45 -21.17
CA TRP A 83 7.32 -6.66 -22.52
C TRP A 83 6.51 -5.46 -23.01
N LEU A 84 5.62 -4.93 -22.19
CA LEU A 84 4.82 -3.75 -22.49
C LEU A 84 5.68 -2.49 -22.65
N SER A 85 6.77 -2.37 -21.90
CA SER A 85 7.68 -1.22 -21.98
C SER A 85 8.33 -1.11 -23.34
N ARG A 86 8.66 -2.23 -23.99
CA ARG A 86 9.27 -2.24 -25.34
C ARG A 86 8.41 -1.53 -26.39
N THR A 87 7.10 -1.58 -26.26
CA THR A 87 6.17 -0.95 -27.19
C THR A 87 5.83 0.50 -26.86
N HIS A 88 6.10 0.92 -25.62
CA HIS A 88 5.65 2.22 -25.11
C HIS A 88 6.78 3.22 -24.85
N PHE A 89 8.01 2.74 -24.69
CA PHE A 89 9.19 3.57 -24.46
C PHE A 89 10.12 3.56 -25.70
N THR A 90 9.62 4.05 -26.83
CA THR A 90 10.36 4.10 -28.10
C THR A 90 10.93 5.48 -28.42
N GLY A 91 10.84 6.44 -27.50
CA GLY A 91 11.34 7.81 -27.67
C GLY A 91 12.87 7.91 -27.62
N LYS A 92 13.42 8.98 -28.19
CA LYS A 92 14.83 9.35 -27.98
C LYS A 92 15.03 9.71 -26.52
N ALA A 93 16.07 9.14 -25.91
CA ALA A 93 16.47 9.52 -24.56
C ALA A 93 16.91 10.99 -24.56
N GLU A 94 16.18 11.83 -23.82
CA GLU A 94 16.64 13.18 -23.52
C GLU A 94 17.71 13.11 -22.42
N THR A 95 18.65 14.04 -22.46
CA THR A 95 19.69 14.13 -21.42
C THR A 95 19.05 14.55 -20.10
N LEU A 96 19.15 13.69 -19.10
CA LEU A 96 18.65 13.98 -17.75
C LEU A 96 19.49 15.09 -17.12
N ASP A 97 18.82 16.14 -16.64
CA ASP A 97 19.48 17.12 -15.77
C ASP A 97 19.59 16.57 -14.34
N TRP A 98 20.75 15.99 -14.05
CA TRP A 98 21.08 15.46 -12.73
C TRP A 98 21.14 16.53 -11.64
N GLY A 99 21.34 17.81 -12.02
CA GLY A 99 21.42 18.93 -11.08
C GLY A 99 20.07 19.17 -10.38
N GLU A 100 18.98 19.13 -11.13
CA GLU A 100 17.62 19.29 -10.60
C GLU A 100 17.07 18.02 -9.96
N MET A 101 17.37 16.86 -10.54
CA MET A 101 16.80 15.59 -10.06
C MET A 101 17.41 15.06 -8.78
N LYS A 102 18.73 15.28 -8.56
CA LYS A 102 19.43 14.76 -7.40
C LYS A 102 18.88 15.26 -6.06
N PRO A 103 18.64 16.56 -5.84
CA PRO A 103 18.05 17.04 -4.59
C PRO A 103 16.63 16.52 -4.39
N LEU A 104 15.80 16.45 -5.45
CA LEU A 104 14.46 15.91 -5.37
C LEU A 104 14.46 14.41 -4.98
N ALA A 105 15.30 13.61 -5.63
CA ALA A 105 15.46 12.19 -5.33
C ALA A 105 15.93 11.96 -3.89
N LEU A 106 16.92 12.74 -3.44
CA LEU A 106 17.48 12.62 -2.09
C LEU A 106 16.43 12.99 -1.02
N THR A 107 15.68 14.07 -1.25
CA THR A 107 14.60 14.49 -0.36
C THR A 107 13.50 13.45 -0.30
N SER A 108 13.04 12.94 -1.45
CA SER A 108 12.02 11.90 -1.53
C SER A 108 12.46 10.60 -0.85
N TYR A 109 13.72 10.21 -1.04
CA TYR A 109 14.31 9.04 -0.37
C TYR A 109 14.39 9.24 1.14
N GLY A 110 14.86 10.41 1.60
CA GLY A 110 14.89 10.76 3.01
C GLY A 110 13.50 10.74 3.65
N MET A 111 12.49 11.31 2.99
CA MET A 111 11.10 11.27 3.45
C MET A 111 10.54 9.85 3.50
N SER A 112 10.89 9.01 2.52
CA SER A 112 10.45 7.61 2.49
C SER A 112 11.06 6.79 3.62
N LEU A 113 12.36 6.96 3.90
CA LEU A 113 13.04 6.33 5.04
C LEU A 113 12.44 6.77 6.38
N PHE A 114 12.19 8.07 6.53
CA PHE A 114 11.60 8.64 7.73
C PHE A 114 10.16 8.11 7.94
N SER A 115 9.35 8.09 6.89
CA SER A 115 7.99 7.57 6.91
C SER A 115 7.95 6.08 7.26
N PHE A 116 8.82 5.28 6.64
CA PHE A 116 8.91 3.84 6.93
C PHE A 116 9.36 3.58 8.36
N GLY A 117 10.43 4.23 8.81
CA GLY A 117 11.00 3.99 10.15
C GLY A 117 10.11 4.48 11.28
N LEU A 118 9.53 5.68 11.14
CA LEU A 118 8.78 6.32 12.21
C LEU A 118 7.26 6.15 12.13
N MET A 119 6.70 5.98 10.94
CA MET A 119 5.24 5.90 10.80
C MET A 119 4.69 4.48 10.61
N THR A 120 5.46 3.59 9.97
CA THR A 120 4.92 2.27 9.60
C THR A 120 5.32 1.18 10.58
N GLN A 121 6.49 1.29 11.22
CA GLN A 121 7.04 0.23 12.07
C GLN A 121 7.35 0.67 13.50
N SER A 122 7.19 1.96 13.82
CA SER A 122 7.54 2.49 15.14
C SER A 122 6.74 1.89 16.28
N ASP A 123 5.46 1.62 16.05
CA ASP A 123 4.57 1.00 17.00
C ASP A 123 5.01 -0.43 17.34
N VAL A 124 5.34 -1.25 16.34
CA VAL A 124 5.85 -2.61 16.55
C VAL A 124 7.22 -2.58 17.24
N LEU A 125 8.09 -1.63 16.88
CA LEU A 125 9.38 -1.45 17.54
C LEU A 125 9.21 -1.04 19.01
N LEU A 126 8.29 -0.12 19.31
CA LEU A 126 7.94 0.30 20.66
C LEU A 126 7.34 -0.85 21.47
N MET A 127 6.40 -1.60 20.92
CA MET A 127 5.84 -2.78 21.60
C MET A 127 6.92 -3.80 21.96
N ASN A 128 7.87 -4.06 21.06
CA ASN A 128 9.02 -4.92 21.33
C ASN A 128 9.94 -4.32 22.41
N PHE A 129 10.19 -3.02 22.37
CA PHE A 129 11.00 -2.34 23.38
C PHE A 129 10.38 -2.43 24.77
N PHE A 130 9.06 -2.28 24.88
CA PHE A 130 8.31 -2.43 26.14
C PHE A 130 8.01 -3.90 26.49
N GLN A 131 8.57 -4.86 25.79
CA GLN A 131 8.43 -6.30 26.05
C GLN A 131 6.96 -6.77 26.08
N VAL A 132 6.11 -6.18 25.25
CA VAL A 132 4.73 -6.63 25.05
C VAL A 132 4.72 -8.07 24.57
N SER A 133 3.74 -8.87 25.00
CA SER A 133 3.66 -10.28 24.61
C SER A 133 3.58 -10.45 23.10
N ASN A 134 4.20 -11.51 22.56
CA ASN A 134 4.14 -11.80 21.13
C ASN A 134 2.70 -12.00 20.62
N ALA A 135 1.80 -12.47 21.49
CA ALA A 135 0.39 -12.64 21.17
C ALA A 135 -0.29 -11.28 20.97
N ASP A 136 -0.04 -10.31 21.84
CA ASP A 136 -0.61 -8.95 21.74
C ASP A 136 -0.05 -8.19 20.52
N VAL A 137 1.24 -8.36 20.23
CA VAL A 137 1.85 -7.83 19.00
C VAL A 137 1.18 -8.44 17.76
N GLY A 138 0.89 -9.76 17.79
CA GLY A 138 0.15 -10.45 16.74
C GLY A 138 -1.27 -9.93 16.57
N PHE A 139 -2.00 -9.72 17.67
CA PHE A 139 -3.34 -9.13 17.66
C PHE A 139 -3.35 -7.71 17.10
N TYR A 140 -2.38 -6.88 17.52
CA TYR A 140 -2.22 -5.53 17.01
C TYR A 140 -1.95 -5.53 15.50
N HIS A 141 -1.00 -6.35 15.04
CA HIS A 141 -0.65 -6.42 13.61
C HIS A 141 -1.83 -6.90 12.75
N LEU A 142 -2.58 -7.88 13.23
CA LEU A 142 -3.78 -8.35 12.55
C LEU A 142 -4.85 -7.26 12.49
N ALA A 143 -5.10 -6.58 13.61
CA ALA A 143 -6.08 -5.50 13.71
C ALA A 143 -5.74 -4.34 12.76
N THR A 144 -4.48 -3.91 12.72
CA THR A 144 -4.02 -2.83 11.83
C THR A 144 -4.08 -3.26 10.36
N SER A 145 -3.74 -4.51 10.03
CA SER A 145 -3.80 -5.04 8.67
C SER A 145 -5.23 -5.08 8.13
N VAL A 146 -6.19 -5.55 8.94
CA VAL A 146 -7.61 -5.59 8.55
C VAL A 146 -8.18 -4.17 8.44
N ALA A 147 -7.84 -3.27 9.37
CA ALA A 147 -8.25 -1.87 9.29
C ALA A 147 -7.67 -1.16 8.05
N ALA A 148 -6.42 -1.48 7.66
CA ALA A 148 -5.82 -0.97 6.44
C ALA A 148 -6.54 -1.44 5.16
N MET A 149 -7.10 -2.66 5.16
CA MET A 149 -7.92 -3.14 4.04
C MET A 149 -9.17 -2.28 3.82
N LEU A 150 -9.75 -1.71 4.86
CA LEU A 150 -10.90 -0.79 4.73
C LEU A 150 -10.51 0.53 4.04
N ALA A 151 -9.28 0.98 4.24
CA ALA A 151 -8.75 2.17 3.56
C ALA A 151 -8.40 1.92 2.09
N PHE A 152 -8.43 0.67 1.61
CA PHE A 152 -8.05 0.30 0.25
C PHE A 152 -8.90 1.00 -0.83
N VAL A 153 -10.17 1.29 -0.54
CA VAL A 153 -11.04 2.05 -1.45
C VAL A 153 -10.44 3.41 -1.79
N LEU A 154 -9.79 4.05 -0.83
CA LEU A 154 -9.16 5.37 -1.04
C LEU A 154 -7.82 5.27 -1.78
N THR A 155 -7.07 4.19 -1.61
CA THR A 155 -5.79 4.02 -2.30
C THR A 155 -5.97 3.94 -3.81
N GLY A 156 -7.11 3.41 -4.29
CA GLY A 156 -7.47 3.42 -5.71
C GLY A 156 -7.86 4.80 -6.24
N ILE A 157 -8.48 5.65 -5.40
CA ILE A 157 -8.92 7.01 -5.77
C ILE A 157 -7.74 8.00 -5.71
N GLY A 158 -6.77 7.78 -4.83
CA GLY A 158 -5.66 8.70 -4.57
C GLY A 158 -4.90 9.17 -5.83
N PRO A 159 -4.41 8.29 -6.68
CA PRO A 159 -3.69 8.68 -7.90
C PRO A 159 -4.54 9.46 -8.89
N LEU A 160 -5.84 9.11 -9.02
CA LEU A 160 -6.79 9.84 -9.86
C LEU A 160 -7.07 11.24 -9.29
N ALA A 161 -7.30 11.32 -7.98
CA ALA A 161 -7.50 12.58 -7.29
C ALA A 161 -6.28 13.50 -7.46
N LEU A 162 -5.06 12.97 -7.33
CA LEU A 162 -3.84 13.73 -7.50
C LEU A 162 -3.71 14.30 -8.93
N SER A 163 -4.00 13.53 -9.97
CA SER A 163 -3.94 13.99 -11.35
C SER A 163 -4.98 15.08 -11.63
N MET A 164 -6.21 14.92 -11.14
CA MET A 164 -7.27 15.92 -11.27
C MET A 164 -6.94 17.21 -10.52
N LEU A 165 -6.40 17.10 -9.30
CA LEU A 165 -5.98 18.25 -8.51
C LEU A 165 -4.83 19.02 -9.18
N SER A 166 -3.85 18.30 -9.75
CA SER A 166 -2.74 18.91 -10.50
C SER A 166 -3.21 19.65 -11.75
N GLU A 167 -4.17 19.09 -12.48
CA GLU A 167 -4.74 19.72 -13.66
C GLU A 167 -5.51 21.01 -13.31
N ILE A 168 -6.32 20.98 -12.25
CA ILE A 168 -7.06 22.16 -11.78
C ILE A 168 -6.10 23.21 -11.24
N HIS A 169 -5.07 22.82 -10.51
CA HIS A 169 -4.06 23.76 -10.02
C HIS A 169 -3.36 24.50 -11.17
N ALA A 170 -3.10 23.82 -12.29
CA ALA A 170 -2.50 24.44 -13.47
C ALA A 170 -3.44 25.38 -14.25
N ARG A 171 -4.75 25.14 -14.18
CA ARG A 171 -5.75 25.87 -14.98
C ARG A 171 -6.58 26.89 -14.20
N GLU A 172 -6.80 26.67 -12.93
CA GLU A 172 -7.76 27.42 -12.10
C GLU A 172 -7.11 27.97 -10.82
N SER A 173 -7.88 28.79 -10.12
CA SER A 173 -7.48 29.37 -8.85
C SER A 173 -7.56 28.36 -7.69
N VAL A 174 -6.93 28.71 -6.56
CA VAL A 174 -6.96 27.94 -5.28
C VAL A 174 -8.40 27.60 -4.84
N VAL A 175 -9.39 28.39 -5.23
CA VAL A 175 -10.81 28.16 -4.90
C VAL A 175 -11.36 26.91 -5.61
N GLY A 176 -11.03 26.72 -6.89
CA GLY A 176 -11.43 25.51 -7.63
C GLY A 176 -10.82 24.24 -7.04
N LEU A 177 -9.54 24.31 -6.63
CA LEU A 177 -8.82 23.22 -5.99
C LEU A 177 -9.48 22.80 -4.67
N SER A 178 -9.81 23.77 -3.81
CA SER A 178 -10.45 23.52 -2.51
C SER A 178 -11.85 22.89 -2.68
N LYS A 179 -12.62 23.34 -3.66
CA LYS A 179 -13.95 22.78 -3.96
C LYS A 179 -13.87 21.33 -4.40
N LEU A 180 -12.96 21.00 -5.34
CA LEU A 180 -12.76 19.62 -5.78
C LEU A 180 -12.28 18.73 -4.64
N TRP A 181 -11.36 19.22 -3.81
CA TRP A 181 -10.88 18.51 -2.63
C TRP A 181 -12.02 18.13 -1.67
N CYS A 182 -12.86 19.09 -1.31
CA CYS A 182 -14.02 18.83 -0.45
C CYS A 182 -15.02 17.85 -1.08
N GLN A 183 -15.19 17.88 -2.41
CA GLN A 183 -16.05 16.93 -3.11
C GLN A 183 -15.49 15.49 -3.04
N ILE A 184 -14.19 15.31 -3.26
CA ILE A 184 -13.51 14.00 -3.18
C ILE A 184 -13.62 13.45 -1.75
N LEU A 185 -13.33 14.28 -0.74
CA LEU A 185 -13.43 13.86 0.65
C LEU A 185 -14.87 13.56 1.06
N GLY A 186 -15.84 14.38 0.65
CA GLY A 186 -17.25 14.15 0.92
C GLY A 186 -17.75 12.84 0.31
N LEU A 187 -17.37 12.53 -0.93
CA LEU A 187 -17.70 11.28 -1.59
C LEU A 187 -17.06 10.09 -0.89
N ALA A 188 -15.76 10.19 -0.56
CA ALA A 188 -15.04 9.16 0.17
C ALA A 188 -15.67 8.90 1.54
N ALA A 189 -15.98 9.95 2.30
CA ALA A 189 -16.65 9.85 3.59
C ALA A 189 -18.05 9.20 3.45
N PHE A 190 -18.84 9.62 2.47
CA PHE A 190 -20.18 9.06 2.24
C PHE A 190 -20.13 7.57 1.93
N LEU A 191 -19.22 7.13 1.07
CA LEU A 191 -19.11 5.73 0.67
C LEU A 191 -18.53 4.84 1.78
N THR A 192 -17.57 5.36 2.54
CA THR A 192 -16.82 4.52 3.50
C THR A 192 -17.43 4.53 4.90
N THR A 193 -18.05 5.62 5.35
CA THR A 193 -18.58 5.73 6.72
C THR A 193 -19.55 4.59 7.10
N PRO A 194 -20.52 4.18 6.26
CA PRO A 194 -21.41 3.07 6.61
C PRO A 194 -20.64 1.76 6.86
N ILE A 195 -19.60 1.50 6.06
CA ILE A 195 -18.76 0.31 6.19
C ILE A 195 -17.97 0.36 7.50
N TYR A 196 -17.34 1.51 7.81
CA TYR A 196 -16.60 1.67 9.05
C TYR A 196 -17.49 1.56 10.29
N ILE A 197 -18.70 2.12 10.26
CA ILE A 197 -19.67 1.99 11.35
C ILE A 197 -20.05 0.53 11.53
N PHE A 198 -20.38 -0.18 10.45
CA PHE A 198 -20.73 -1.60 10.51
C PHE A 198 -19.58 -2.43 11.11
N VAL A 199 -18.35 -2.24 10.63
CA VAL A 199 -17.17 -2.97 11.13
C VAL A 199 -16.87 -2.63 12.57
N PHE A 200 -17.00 -1.35 12.97
CA PHE A 200 -16.74 -0.91 14.36
C PHE A 200 -17.69 -1.60 15.36
N PHE A 201 -18.99 -1.62 15.07
CA PHE A 201 -19.97 -2.23 15.98
C PHE A 201 -19.96 -3.77 15.96
N ASN A 202 -19.48 -4.37 14.87
CA ASN A 202 -19.40 -5.83 14.73
C ASN A 202 -17.95 -6.35 14.81
N ALA A 203 -17.07 -5.60 15.45
CA ALA A 203 -15.62 -5.90 15.48
C ALA A 203 -15.30 -7.30 16.00
N GLU A 204 -15.95 -7.73 17.09
CA GLU A 204 -15.77 -9.07 17.66
C GLU A 204 -16.26 -10.17 16.72
N GLN A 205 -17.49 -10.03 16.21
CA GLN A 205 -18.10 -11.02 15.34
C GLN A 205 -17.31 -11.21 14.04
N LEU A 206 -16.80 -10.10 13.49
CA LEU A 206 -15.97 -10.13 12.28
C LEU A 206 -14.62 -10.80 12.53
N LEU A 207 -13.96 -10.50 13.66
CA LEU A 207 -12.71 -11.16 14.01
C LEU A 207 -12.89 -12.67 14.23
N VAL A 208 -13.93 -13.05 14.96
CA VAL A 208 -14.24 -14.47 15.21
C VAL A 208 -14.60 -15.19 13.91
N PHE A 209 -15.39 -14.55 13.05
CA PHE A 209 -15.78 -15.12 11.76
C PHE A 209 -14.58 -15.32 10.81
N LEU A 210 -13.66 -14.37 10.75
CA LEU A 210 -12.51 -14.40 9.83
C LEU A 210 -11.34 -15.24 10.34
N PHE A 211 -11.09 -15.22 11.66
CA PHE A 211 -9.84 -15.75 12.25
C PHE A 211 -10.06 -16.75 13.38
N GLY A 212 -11.31 -16.94 13.82
CA GLY A 212 -11.67 -17.85 14.90
C GLY A 212 -11.70 -17.21 16.29
N GLU A 213 -12.23 -17.96 17.28
CA GLU A 213 -12.49 -17.46 18.64
C GLU A 213 -11.25 -16.98 19.39
N THR A 214 -10.07 -17.52 19.06
CA THR A 214 -8.79 -17.11 19.66
C THR A 214 -8.52 -15.61 19.51
N TYR A 215 -9.10 -14.98 18.49
CA TYR A 215 -8.90 -13.56 18.18
C TYR A 215 -9.97 -12.63 18.75
N ALA A 216 -10.94 -13.16 19.51
CA ALA A 216 -11.99 -12.36 20.16
C ALA A 216 -11.39 -11.30 21.11
N GLY A 217 -10.26 -11.61 21.77
CA GLY A 217 -9.53 -10.69 22.64
C GLY A 217 -9.00 -9.41 21.94
N ALA A 218 -8.82 -9.44 20.63
CA ALA A 218 -8.34 -8.30 19.84
C ALA A 218 -9.42 -7.26 19.51
N LYS A 219 -10.69 -7.47 19.90
CA LYS A 219 -11.83 -6.63 19.52
C LYS A 219 -11.66 -5.13 19.79
N ILE A 220 -11.12 -4.78 20.97
CA ILE A 220 -10.95 -3.38 21.36
C ILE A 220 -9.88 -2.72 20.50
N ILE A 221 -8.75 -3.42 20.31
CA ILE A 221 -7.64 -2.93 19.47
C ILE A 221 -8.14 -2.74 18.05
N PHE A 222 -8.87 -3.72 17.52
CA PHE A 222 -9.43 -3.67 16.17
C PHE A 222 -10.44 -2.53 16.00
N ALA A 223 -11.38 -2.37 16.94
CA ALA A 223 -12.35 -1.26 16.92
C ALA A 223 -11.65 0.11 16.92
N LEU A 224 -10.61 0.29 17.75
CA LEU A 224 -9.80 1.51 17.77
C LEU A 224 -9.08 1.73 16.44
N CYS A 225 -8.45 0.71 15.88
CA CYS A 225 -7.78 0.80 14.56
C CYS A 225 -8.77 1.19 13.46
N VAL A 226 -9.97 0.60 13.46
CA VAL A 226 -11.05 0.93 12.53
C VAL A 226 -11.49 2.38 12.69
N PHE A 227 -11.69 2.84 13.91
CA PHE A 227 -12.06 4.23 14.20
C PHE A 227 -10.99 5.22 13.71
N PHE A 228 -9.71 4.99 14.03
CA PHE A 228 -8.63 5.85 13.57
C PHE A 228 -8.47 5.81 12.05
N SER A 229 -8.62 4.65 11.42
CA SER A 229 -8.61 4.51 9.96
C SER A 229 -9.75 5.30 9.31
N TRP A 230 -10.95 5.30 9.91
CA TRP A 230 -12.07 6.13 9.47
C TRP A 230 -11.77 7.62 9.58
N VAL A 231 -11.23 8.06 10.73
CA VAL A 231 -10.83 9.46 10.94
C VAL A 231 -9.81 9.90 9.89
N GLN A 232 -8.78 9.10 9.63
CA GLN A 232 -7.78 9.37 8.59
C GLN A 232 -8.41 9.46 7.20
N THR A 233 -9.40 8.60 6.92
CA THR A 233 -10.15 8.59 5.67
C THR A 233 -10.95 9.88 5.47
N VAL A 234 -11.74 10.27 6.48
CA VAL A 234 -12.62 11.44 6.42
C VAL A 234 -11.83 12.76 6.41
N LEU A 235 -10.74 12.83 7.17
CA LEU A 235 -9.86 14.01 7.17
C LEU A 235 -8.96 14.09 5.93
N GLY A 236 -8.93 13.06 5.09
CA GLY A 236 -8.11 13.01 3.88
C GLY A 236 -6.60 12.99 4.16
N TRP A 237 -6.19 12.54 5.34
CA TRP A 237 -4.77 12.52 5.75
C TRP A 237 -3.89 11.80 4.72
N ASN A 238 -4.37 10.70 4.17
CA ASN A 238 -3.66 9.93 3.16
C ASN A 238 -3.55 10.66 1.80
N LEU A 239 -4.41 11.65 1.55
CA LEU A 239 -4.42 12.47 0.34
C LEU A 239 -3.67 13.80 0.55
N THR A 240 -3.57 14.27 1.80
CA THR A 240 -3.02 15.59 2.15
C THR A 240 -1.51 15.68 1.88
N SER A 241 -0.77 14.60 2.08
CA SER A 241 0.67 14.57 1.79
C SER A 241 0.97 14.82 0.31
N SER A 242 0.10 14.37 -0.58
CA SER A 242 0.24 14.57 -2.03
C SER A 242 -0.14 15.98 -2.46
N THR A 243 -1.14 16.60 -1.81
CA THR A 243 -1.59 17.98 -2.11
C THR A 243 -0.63 19.04 -1.61
N LEU A 244 0.01 18.85 -0.48
CA LEU A 244 1.04 19.78 0.03
C LEU A 244 2.23 19.88 -0.91
N PHE A 245 2.53 18.82 -1.68
CA PHE A 245 3.56 18.86 -2.72
C PHE A 245 3.17 19.75 -3.91
N ILE A 246 1.90 19.75 -4.31
CA ILE A 246 1.39 20.55 -5.44
C ILE A 246 1.33 22.03 -5.07
N LEU A 247 0.97 22.36 -3.82
CA LEU A 247 0.85 23.74 -3.35
C LEU A 247 2.21 24.44 -3.11
N ARG A 248 3.32 23.71 -3.18
CA ARG A 248 4.67 24.24 -2.91
C ARG A 248 5.47 24.55 -4.18
N GLN A 249 4.96 24.18 -5.36
CA GLN A 249 5.48 24.59 -6.67
C GLN A 249 4.73 25.83 -7.18
#